data_84f762ee2c14f815cc1bb14e341e9e7c
#
_entry.id   84f762ee2c14f815cc1bb14e341e9e7c
#
_cell.length_a   1.000
_cell.length_b   1.000
_cell.length_c   1.000
_cell.angle_alpha   90.00
_cell.angle_beta   90.00
_cell.angle_gamma   90.00
#
_symmetry.space_group_name_H-M   'P 1'
#
loop_
_entity.id
_entity.type
_entity.pdbx_description
1 polymer ?
#
loop_
_entity_poly.entity_id
_entity_poly.type
_entity_poly.pdbx_seq_one_letter_code
_entity_poly.pdbx_strand_id
1 'polypeptide(L)'
;MISLKKLFTPVKSMNADEAKKFIAEHEEGAYTLLDVRQPGEYEIEHIPGARLIPLPGLKDDRSQLDSQKPVVVYCAVGGRSLAAAQLLSGLGFNEIYNLRGGIKAWQGLKASGPKVLNLDLVRGDETPAEMIALAYGMEMGLGIVYLNMIERSDDPEVQSLLAKL
;
A
#
# COMPACT_ATOMS: atom_id res chain seq x y z
N MET A 1 -0.84 29.07 -0.23
CA MET A 1 -2.33 29.09 -0.31
C MET A 1 -2.76 28.10 -1.37
N ILE A 2 -3.46 27.02 -1.00
CA ILE A 2 -4.01 26.07 -1.99
C ILE A 2 -5.22 26.76 -2.62
N SER A 3 -5.21 26.93 -3.95
CA SER A 3 -6.35 27.53 -4.66
C SER A 3 -7.54 26.59 -4.53
N LEU A 4 -8.69 27.11 -4.05
CA LEU A 4 -9.96 26.35 -3.98
C LEU A 4 -10.36 25.70 -5.32
N LYS A 5 -9.94 26.27 -6.45
CA LYS A 5 -10.16 25.69 -7.78
C LYS A 5 -9.49 24.34 -7.99
N LYS A 6 -8.38 24.04 -7.27
CA LYS A 6 -7.67 22.75 -7.37
C LYS A 6 -8.31 21.61 -6.55
N LEU A 7 -9.17 21.94 -5.58
CA LEU A 7 -9.95 20.95 -4.82
C LEU A 7 -11.08 20.28 -5.66
N PHE A 8 -11.40 20.84 -6.82
CA PHE A 8 -12.43 20.32 -7.73
C PHE A 8 -11.84 19.80 -9.04
N THR A 9 -10.54 19.48 -9.09
CA THR A 9 -9.96 18.84 -10.27
C THR A 9 -10.58 17.45 -10.44
N PRO A 10 -11.13 17.11 -11.62
CA PRO A 10 -11.63 15.77 -11.85
C PRO A 10 -10.51 14.74 -11.66
N VAL A 11 -10.68 13.84 -10.73
CA VAL A 11 -9.75 12.74 -10.50
C VAL A 11 -10.26 11.50 -11.23
N LYS A 12 -9.36 10.83 -11.94
CA LYS A 12 -9.68 9.55 -12.55
C LYS A 12 -10.04 8.52 -11.47
N SER A 13 -10.96 7.63 -11.79
CA SER A 13 -11.32 6.52 -10.90
C SER A 13 -11.19 5.20 -11.64
N MET A 14 -10.75 4.18 -10.92
CA MET A 14 -10.71 2.79 -11.36
C MET A 14 -11.68 1.97 -10.52
N ASN A 15 -12.35 1.00 -11.11
CA ASN A 15 -12.98 -0.07 -10.36
C ASN A 15 -11.94 -1.11 -9.92
N ALA A 16 -12.34 -2.13 -9.16
CA ALA A 16 -11.42 -3.12 -8.62
C ALA A 16 -10.70 -3.94 -9.73
N ASP A 17 -11.40 -4.27 -10.81
CA ASP A 17 -10.82 -5.07 -11.90
C ASP A 17 -9.86 -4.24 -12.75
N GLU A 18 -10.18 -2.97 -13.01
CA GLU A 18 -9.29 -2.03 -13.66
C GLU A 18 -8.01 -1.80 -12.84
N ALA A 19 -8.13 -1.69 -11.51
CA ALA A 19 -7.00 -1.53 -10.63
C ALA A 19 -6.11 -2.78 -10.56
N LYS A 20 -6.70 -3.99 -10.52
CA LYS A 20 -5.97 -5.25 -10.61
C LYS A 20 -5.19 -5.37 -11.92
N LYS A 21 -5.84 -5.02 -13.04
CA LYS A 21 -5.19 -5.03 -14.34
C LYS A 21 -4.03 -4.03 -14.37
N PHE A 22 -4.23 -2.81 -13.89
CA PHE A 22 -3.20 -1.81 -13.78
C PHE A 22 -1.99 -2.30 -12.98
N ILE A 23 -2.23 -2.90 -11.80
CA ILE A 23 -1.18 -3.47 -10.95
C ILE A 23 -0.42 -4.61 -11.65
N ALA A 24 -1.13 -5.48 -12.36
CA ALA A 24 -0.52 -6.60 -13.07
C ALA A 24 0.31 -6.18 -14.31
N GLU A 25 -0.01 -5.04 -14.91
CA GLU A 25 0.70 -4.50 -16.08
C GLU A 25 1.91 -3.62 -15.71
N HIS A 26 2.11 -3.32 -14.42
CA HIS A 26 3.20 -2.46 -13.95
C HIS A 26 4.13 -3.23 -13.01
N GLU A 27 5.43 -3.02 -13.15
CA GLU A 27 6.42 -3.57 -12.23
C GLU A 27 6.28 -2.98 -10.83
N GLU A 28 6.65 -3.75 -9.80
CA GLU A 28 6.69 -3.27 -8.44
C GLU A 28 7.62 -2.05 -8.32
N GLY A 29 7.14 -1.02 -7.64
CA GLY A 29 7.87 0.25 -7.53
C GLY A 29 7.65 1.23 -8.71
N ALA A 30 7.03 0.82 -9.81
CA ALA A 30 6.66 1.73 -10.90
C ALA A 30 5.44 2.60 -10.56
N TYR A 31 4.68 2.25 -9.56
CA TYR A 31 3.51 2.97 -9.05
C TYR A 31 3.48 2.97 -7.53
N THR A 32 2.58 3.74 -6.94
CA THR A 32 2.29 3.71 -5.51
C THR A 32 0.84 3.26 -5.29
N LEU A 33 0.65 2.20 -4.50
CA LEU A 33 -0.65 1.85 -3.97
C LEU A 33 -0.78 2.48 -2.58
N LEU A 34 -1.72 3.40 -2.40
CA LEU A 34 -1.83 4.25 -1.20
C LEU A 34 -3.12 3.95 -0.43
N ASP A 35 -2.97 3.48 0.80
CA ASP A 35 -4.07 3.36 1.76
C ASP A 35 -4.16 4.63 2.61
N VAL A 36 -5.32 5.30 2.58
CA VAL A 36 -5.55 6.52 3.36
C VAL A 36 -6.47 6.30 4.57
N ARG A 37 -6.61 5.05 4.99
CA ARG A 37 -7.39 4.67 6.18
C ARG A 37 -6.60 4.90 7.47
N GLN A 38 -7.20 4.59 8.60
CA GLN A 38 -6.51 4.60 9.88
C GLN A 38 -5.64 3.35 10.07
N PRO A 39 -4.58 3.41 10.90
CA PRO A 39 -3.70 2.27 11.16
C PRO A 39 -4.46 1.01 11.57
N GLY A 40 -5.43 1.11 12.48
CA GLY A 40 -6.22 -0.05 12.91
C GLY A 40 -7.07 -0.68 11.79
N GLU A 41 -7.52 0.10 10.79
CA GLU A 41 -8.21 -0.46 9.62
C GLU A 41 -7.23 -1.21 8.70
N TYR A 42 -6.01 -0.69 8.56
CA TYR A 42 -4.95 -1.29 7.77
C TYR A 42 -4.46 -2.61 8.38
N GLU A 43 -4.28 -2.65 9.70
CA GLU A 43 -3.83 -3.83 10.43
C GLU A 43 -4.81 -5.00 10.34
N ILE A 44 -6.12 -4.71 10.29
CA ILE A 44 -7.16 -5.74 10.13
C ILE A 44 -7.06 -6.38 8.74
N GLU A 45 -7.00 -5.56 7.70
CA GLU A 45 -6.84 -6.01 6.32
C GLU A 45 -6.34 -4.86 5.44
N HIS A 46 -5.48 -5.14 4.48
CA HIS A 46 -5.05 -4.17 3.47
C HIS A 46 -4.70 -4.87 2.15
N ILE A 47 -4.61 -4.11 1.07
CA ILE A 47 -4.15 -4.63 -0.22
C ILE A 47 -2.63 -4.80 -0.13
N PRO A 48 -2.06 -5.99 -0.46
CA PRO A 48 -0.63 -6.23 -0.40
C PRO A 48 0.18 -5.17 -1.17
N GLY A 49 1.30 -4.74 -0.61
CA GLY A 49 2.14 -3.69 -1.20
C GLY A 49 1.62 -2.26 -0.99
N ALA A 50 0.50 -2.09 -0.30
CA ALA A 50 -0.03 -0.75 -0.03
C ALA A 50 0.78 -0.02 1.03
N ARG A 51 1.12 1.24 0.73
CA ARG A 51 1.67 2.19 1.70
C ARG A 51 0.55 2.85 2.47
N LEU A 52 0.65 2.87 3.79
CA LEU A 52 -0.31 3.54 4.66
C LEU A 52 0.12 4.99 4.93
N ILE A 53 -0.69 5.95 4.51
CA ILE A 53 -0.62 7.35 4.95
C ILE A 53 -2.05 7.82 5.21
N PRO A 54 -2.49 7.92 6.46
CA PRO A 54 -3.84 8.35 6.79
C PRO A 54 -4.17 9.73 6.22
N LEU A 55 -5.40 9.90 5.73
CA LEU A 55 -5.84 11.15 5.08
C LEU A 55 -5.51 12.42 5.87
N PRO A 56 -5.67 12.49 7.21
CA PRO A 56 -5.34 13.70 7.97
C PRO A 56 -3.86 14.10 7.88
N GLY A 57 -2.93 13.13 7.83
CA GLY A 57 -1.49 13.36 7.73
C GLY A 57 -0.97 13.49 6.29
N LEU A 58 -1.78 13.17 5.29
CA LEU A 58 -1.32 13.03 3.90
C LEU A 58 -0.61 14.26 3.34
N LYS A 59 -1.02 15.45 3.74
CA LYS A 59 -0.39 16.70 3.29
C LYS A 59 1.06 16.81 3.78
N ASP A 60 1.31 16.44 5.01
CA ASP A 60 2.61 16.61 5.67
C ASP A 60 3.55 15.45 5.29
N ASP A 61 2.99 14.24 5.19
CA ASP A 61 3.71 13.01 4.83
C ASP A 61 3.87 12.76 3.32
N ARG A 62 3.42 13.69 2.47
CA ARG A 62 3.47 13.52 1.01
C ARG A 62 4.88 13.37 0.45
N SER A 63 5.89 13.83 1.18
CA SER A 63 7.31 13.65 0.80
C SER A 63 7.75 12.19 0.74
N GLN A 64 6.99 11.28 1.34
CA GLN A 64 7.17 9.85 1.25
C GLN A 64 6.69 9.28 -0.10
N LEU A 65 6.01 10.09 -0.93
CA LEU A 65 5.44 9.70 -2.22
C LEU A 65 6.22 10.36 -3.36
N ASP A 66 6.42 9.61 -4.44
CA ASP A 66 6.98 10.14 -5.67
C ASP A 66 5.87 10.72 -6.56
N SER A 67 5.88 12.04 -6.76
CA SER A 67 4.87 12.75 -7.56
C SER A 67 4.94 12.44 -9.07
N GLN A 68 6.03 11.81 -9.54
CA GLN A 68 6.20 11.43 -10.93
C GLN A 68 5.64 10.03 -11.24
N LYS A 69 5.36 9.24 -10.22
CA LYS A 69 4.78 7.91 -10.37
C LYS A 69 3.26 7.94 -10.27
N PRO A 70 2.57 7.04 -10.98
CA PRO A 70 1.14 6.84 -10.79
C PRO A 70 0.82 6.48 -9.33
N VAL A 71 -0.26 7.04 -8.79
CA VAL A 71 -0.74 6.75 -7.44
C VAL A 71 -2.16 6.22 -7.50
N VAL A 72 -2.35 4.97 -7.07
CA VAL A 72 -3.66 4.37 -6.88
C VAL A 72 -4.04 4.50 -5.42
N VAL A 73 -5.03 5.35 -5.12
CA VAL A 73 -5.44 5.66 -3.75
C VAL A 73 -6.71 4.90 -3.40
N TYR A 74 -6.72 4.25 -2.23
CA TYR A 74 -7.93 3.60 -1.73
C TYR A 74 -8.22 3.90 -0.26
N CYS A 75 -9.46 3.66 0.11
CA CYS A 75 -9.94 3.63 1.49
C CYS A 75 -10.96 2.49 1.68
N ALA A 76 -11.82 2.56 2.68
CA ALA A 76 -12.84 1.53 2.89
C ALA A 76 -13.84 1.42 1.73
N VAL A 77 -14.40 2.55 1.25
CA VAL A 77 -15.50 2.59 0.26
C VAL A 77 -15.31 3.62 -0.87
N GLY A 78 -14.17 4.31 -0.94
CA GLY A 78 -13.85 5.24 -2.03
C GLY A 78 -14.03 6.74 -1.72
N GLY A 79 -14.69 7.13 -0.64
CA GLY A 79 -14.94 8.55 -0.31
C GLY A 79 -13.69 9.28 0.19
N ARG A 80 -13.02 8.75 1.21
CA ARG A 80 -11.76 9.32 1.75
C ARG A 80 -10.66 9.34 0.68
N SER A 81 -10.57 8.29 -0.13
CA SER A 81 -9.58 8.20 -1.20
C SER A 81 -9.85 9.17 -2.34
N LEU A 82 -11.10 9.50 -2.63
CA LEU A 82 -11.43 10.57 -3.59
C LEU A 82 -10.91 11.92 -3.08
N ALA A 83 -11.16 12.26 -1.82
CA ALA A 83 -10.65 13.49 -1.20
C ALA A 83 -9.11 13.52 -1.17
N ALA A 84 -8.47 12.39 -0.85
CA ALA A 84 -7.01 12.25 -0.88
C ALA A 84 -6.46 12.47 -2.30
N ALA A 85 -7.08 11.87 -3.30
CA ALA A 85 -6.66 12.02 -4.69
C ALA A 85 -6.79 13.47 -5.18
N GLN A 86 -7.86 14.17 -4.80
CA GLN A 86 -8.02 15.61 -5.08
C GLN A 86 -6.94 16.45 -4.39
N LEU A 87 -6.61 16.13 -3.13
CA LEU A 87 -5.53 16.80 -2.39
C LEU A 87 -4.19 16.60 -3.09
N LEU A 88 -3.82 15.38 -3.44
CA LEU A 88 -2.56 15.05 -4.14
C LEU A 88 -2.49 15.76 -5.50
N SER A 89 -3.58 15.78 -6.28
CA SER A 89 -3.66 16.53 -7.53
C SER A 89 -3.38 18.02 -7.31
N GLY A 90 -3.94 18.60 -6.24
CA GLY A 90 -3.66 19.99 -5.84
C GLY A 90 -2.21 20.23 -5.41
N LEU A 91 -1.48 19.20 -5.00
CA LEU A 91 -0.08 19.23 -4.58
C LEU A 91 0.91 18.91 -5.72
N GLY A 92 0.42 18.69 -6.93
CA GLY A 92 1.27 18.53 -8.13
C GLY A 92 1.56 17.10 -8.53
N PHE A 93 0.85 16.12 -7.97
CA PHE A 93 0.89 14.75 -8.49
C PHE A 93 0.16 14.67 -9.82
N ASN A 94 0.77 14.05 -10.82
CA ASN A 94 0.30 14.10 -12.21
C ASN A 94 -0.71 13.00 -12.54
N GLU A 95 -0.51 11.82 -12.02
CA GLU A 95 -1.28 10.63 -12.36
C GLU A 95 -1.83 9.97 -11.11
N ILE A 96 -3.11 10.19 -10.85
CA ILE A 96 -3.77 9.74 -9.62
C ILE A 96 -5.09 9.08 -9.96
N TYR A 97 -5.32 7.94 -9.34
CA TYR A 97 -6.51 7.12 -9.53
C TYR A 97 -7.17 6.83 -8.18
N ASN A 98 -8.45 7.12 -8.07
CA ASN A 98 -9.25 6.70 -6.92
C ASN A 98 -9.80 5.29 -7.15
N LEU A 99 -9.53 4.34 -6.26
CA LEU A 99 -10.17 3.02 -6.28
C LEU A 99 -11.63 3.15 -5.82
N ARG A 100 -12.54 3.08 -6.79
CA ARG A 100 -13.98 3.15 -6.53
C ARG A 100 -14.46 1.94 -5.76
N GLY A 101 -15.22 2.17 -4.69
CA GLY A 101 -15.65 1.12 -3.78
C GLY A 101 -14.60 0.71 -2.76
N GLY A 102 -13.35 1.18 -2.89
CA GLY A 102 -12.27 0.95 -1.94
C GLY A 102 -11.96 -0.54 -1.71
N ILE A 103 -11.37 -0.86 -0.55
CA ILE A 103 -11.00 -2.24 -0.21
C ILE A 103 -12.23 -3.16 -0.08
N LYS A 104 -13.43 -2.61 0.19
CA LYS A 104 -14.66 -3.42 0.23
C LYS A 104 -15.03 -3.97 -1.15
N ALA A 105 -14.74 -3.24 -2.22
CA ALA A 105 -14.93 -3.72 -3.59
C ALA A 105 -13.75 -4.56 -4.10
N TRP A 106 -12.62 -4.53 -3.41
CA TRP A 106 -11.45 -5.31 -3.76
C TRP A 106 -11.67 -6.79 -3.49
N GLN A 107 -11.72 -7.60 -4.55
CA GLN A 107 -11.89 -9.06 -4.48
C GLN A 107 -10.58 -9.80 -4.78
N GLY A 108 -9.46 -9.20 -4.44
CA GLY A 108 -8.12 -9.77 -4.58
C GLY A 108 -7.54 -10.19 -3.23
N LEU A 109 -6.27 -10.57 -3.26
CA LEU A 109 -5.52 -10.88 -2.05
C LEU A 109 -5.53 -9.70 -1.09
N LYS A 110 -5.60 -10.00 0.20
CA LYS A 110 -5.50 -9.03 1.30
C LYS A 110 -4.45 -9.52 2.28
N ALA A 111 -3.70 -8.58 2.83
CA ALA A 111 -2.77 -8.82 3.91
C ALA A 111 -3.36 -8.29 5.22
N SER A 112 -2.85 -8.74 6.35
CA SER A 112 -3.19 -8.26 7.68
C SER A 112 -1.92 -8.07 8.50
N GLY A 113 -1.98 -7.22 9.50
CA GLY A 113 -0.86 -6.91 10.38
C GLY A 113 -0.43 -5.46 10.32
N PRO A 114 0.45 -5.04 11.25
CA PRO A 114 0.94 -3.67 11.32
C PRO A 114 1.71 -3.31 10.06
N LYS A 115 1.87 -2.02 9.83
CA LYS A 115 2.75 -1.48 8.78
C LYS A 115 4.20 -1.85 9.12
N VAL A 116 4.60 -3.06 8.81
CA VAL A 116 5.99 -3.50 8.89
C VAL A 116 6.66 -3.19 7.56
N LEU A 117 6.94 -1.92 7.35
CA LEU A 117 7.89 -1.51 6.34
C LEU A 117 9.23 -1.39 7.05
N ASN A 118 9.97 -2.48 7.05
CA ASN A 118 11.37 -2.49 7.50
C ASN A 118 12.27 -1.57 6.67
N LEU A 119 11.73 -0.89 5.67
CA LEU A 119 12.41 0.14 4.88
C LEU A 119 12.76 1.38 5.73
N ASP A 120 12.01 1.67 6.80
CA ASP A 120 12.38 2.72 7.75
C ASP A 120 13.61 2.32 8.59
N LEU A 121 14.00 1.04 8.57
CA LEU A 121 15.23 0.53 9.19
C LEU A 121 16.44 0.65 8.25
N VAL A 122 16.23 0.88 6.94
CA VAL A 122 17.30 1.07 5.97
C VAL A 122 17.59 2.56 5.85
N ARG A 123 18.72 2.99 6.41
CA ARG A 123 19.16 4.40 6.40
C ARG A 123 19.90 4.76 5.11
N GLY A 124 20.46 3.74 4.42
CA GLY A 124 21.26 3.89 3.21
C GLY A 124 22.76 4.09 3.47
N ASP A 125 23.17 4.06 4.73
CA ASP A 125 24.57 4.17 5.17
C ASP A 125 25.02 2.99 6.02
N GLU A 126 24.27 1.87 5.97
CA GLU A 126 24.55 0.67 6.74
C GLU A 126 25.86 0.02 6.33
N THR A 127 26.57 -0.46 7.34
CA THR A 127 27.72 -1.34 7.14
C THR A 127 27.26 -2.72 6.62
N PRO A 128 28.14 -3.51 5.97
CA PRO A 128 27.80 -4.87 5.54
C PRO A 128 27.25 -5.77 6.64
N ALA A 129 27.73 -5.61 7.89
CA ALA A 129 27.24 -6.37 9.04
C ALA A 129 25.82 -5.97 9.44
N GLU A 130 25.50 -4.68 9.41
CA GLU A 130 24.15 -4.16 9.67
C GLU A 130 23.18 -4.60 8.57
N MET A 131 23.61 -4.59 7.30
CA MET A 131 22.79 -5.09 6.17
C MET A 131 22.45 -6.57 6.33
N ILE A 132 23.41 -7.40 6.77
CA ILE A 132 23.16 -8.83 7.02
C ILE A 132 22.18 -9.01 8.19
N ALA A 133 22.36 -8.26 9.28
CA ALA A 133 21.45 -8.30 10.43
C ALA A 133 20.03 -7.87 10.07
N LEU A 134 19.91 -6.84 9.22
CA LEU A 134 18.63 -6.35 8.71
C LEU A 134 17.95 -7.40 7.82
N ALA A 135 18.67 -7.99 6.86
CA ALA A 135 18.17 -9.04 6.00
C ALA A 135 17.71 -10.26 6.82
N TYR A 136 18.49 -10.69 7.80
CA TYR A 136 18.11 -11.77 8.70
C TYR A 136 16.84 -11.45 9.51
N GLY A 137 16.71 -10.22 10.01
CA GLY A 137 15.51 -9.76 10.71
C GLY A 137 14.26 -9.74 9.80
N MET A 138 14.44 -9.39 8.54
CA MET A 138 13.36 -9.42 7.54
C MET A 138 12.94 -10.86 7.23
N GLU A 139 13.90 -11.79 7.05
CA GLU A 139 13.60 -13.21 6.83
C GLU A 139 12.91 -13.86 8.03
N MET A 140 13.33 -13.53 9.24
CA MET A 140 12.66 -14.00 10.47
C MET A 140 11.21 -13.49 10.55
N GLY A 141 10.97 -12.24 10.15
CA GLY A 141 9.62 -11.68 10.05
C GLY A 141 8.76 -12.42 9.02
N LEU A 142 9.31 -12.74 7.85
CA LEU A 142 8.63 -13.56 6.84
C LEU A 142 8.36 -14.99 7.34
N GLY A 143 9.29 -15.60 8.04
CA GLY A 143 9.09 -16.92 8.64
C GLY A 143 7.89 -16.96 9.59
N ILE A 144 7.70 -15.93 10.42
CA ILE A 144 6.52 -15.80 11.29
C ILE A 144 5.23 -15.67 10.45
N VAL A 145 5.26 -14.92 9.36
CA VAL A 145 4.11 -14.79 8.46
C VAL A 145 3.77 -16.13 7.82
N TYR A 146 4.77 -16.89 7.34
CA TYR A 146 4.57 -18.21 6.75
C TYR A 146 3.99 -19.21 7.75
N LEU A 147 4.49 -19.23 9.00
CA LEU A 147 3.94 -20.08 10.06
C LEU A 147 2.47 -19.75 10.34
N ASN A 148 2.10 -18.47 10.43
CA ASN A 148 0.71 -18.05 10.59
C ASN A 148 -0.17 -18.43 9.39
N MET A 149 0.37 -18.40 8.17
CA MET A 149 -0.35 -18.83 6.97
C MET A 149 -0.58 -20.33 6.95
N ILE A 150 0.41 -21.13 7.37
CA ILE A 150 0.29 -22.59 7.51
C ILE A 150 -0.81 -22.95 8.50
N GLU A 151 -0.83 -22.30 9.67
CA GLU A 151 -1.87 -22.56 10.70
C GLU A 151 -3.29 -22.18 10.27
N ARG A 152 -3.43 -21.24 9.34
CA ARG A 152 -4.71 -20.74 8.83
C ARG A 152 -5.18 -21.40 7.55
N SER A 153 -4.34 -22.16 6.89
CA SER A 153 -4.69 -22.84 5.64
C SER A 153 -5.23 -24.24 5.93
N ASP A 154 -6.42 -24.52 5.43
CA ASP A 154 -6.99 -25.88 5.43
C ASP A 154 -6.53 -26.72 4.23
N ASP A 155 -5.72 -26.14 3.32
CA ASP A 155 -5.22 -26.80 2.12
C ASP A 155 -3.85 -27.44 2.37
N PRO A 156 -3.75 -28.79 2.30
CA PRO A 156 -2.50 -29.51 2.55
C PRO A 156 -1.37 -29.18 1.56
N GLU A 157 -1.70 -28.82 0.31
CA GLU A 157 -0.70 -28.45 -0.69
C GLU A 157 -0.08 -27.10 -0.35
N VAL A 158 -0.91 -26.12 0.08
CA VAL A 158 -0.46 -24.81 0.55
C VAL A 158 0.41 -24.95 1.79
N GLN A 159 -0.01 -25.76 2.76
CA GLN A 159 0.77 -26.01 3.98
C GLN A 159 2.15 -26.64 3.62
N SER A 160 2.16 -27.62 2.72
CA SER A 160 3.40 -28.29 2.29
C SER A 160 4.33 -27.34 1.52
N LEU A 161 3.79 -26.42 0.74
CA LEU A 161 4.58 -25.42 0.00
C LEU A 161 5.22 -24.42 0.95
N LEU A 162 4.44 -23.84 1.86
CA LEU A 162 4.88 -22.84 2.81
C LEU A 162 5.90 -23.39 3.83
N ALA A 163 5.81 -24.67 4.18
CA ALA A 163 6.76 -25.33 5.08
C ALA A 163 8.16 -25.54 4.46
N LYS A 164 8.32 -25.27 3.17
CA LYS A 164 9.60 -25.41 2.44
C LYS A 164 10.29 -24.08 2.22
N LEU A 165 9.62 -22.97 2.55
CA LEU A 165 10.15 -21.60 2.49
C LEU A 165 10.78 -21.20 3.81
#